data_52ff8517387322a080d3bdd340e077f3
#
_entry.id   52ff8517387322a080d3bdd340e077f3
#
_cell.length_a   1.000
_cell.length_b   1.000
_cell.length_c   1.000
_cell.angle_alpha   90.00
_cell.angle_beta   90.00
_cell.angle_gamma   90.00
#
_symmetry.space_group_name_H-M   'P 1'
#
loop_
_entity.id
_entity.type
_entity.pdbx_description
1 polymer ?
#
loop_
_entity_poly.entity_id
_entity_poly.type
_entity_poly.pdbx_seq_one_letter_code
_entity_poly.pdbx_strand_id
1 'polypeptide(L)'
;MQTVESLIAGLPYKHQPAVQQLRALIIKADPGIVETVKWGTPVYSRGRNLLTISPQADHVNLQLWEGAALAEKHKCIKGTGENMRHVKVPYEGKVNYERIGRVINDALKRATPPAPPTPQ
;
A
#
# COMPACT_ATOMS: atom_id res chain seq x y z
N MET A 1 -20.25 -7.84 6.21
CA MET A 1 -18.81 -7.55 6.29
C MET A 1 -18.35 -6.85 5.02
N GLN A 2 -17.64 -5.75 5.16
CA GLN A 2 -17.15 -5.01 4.01
C GLN A 2 -15.92 -5.69 3.41
N THR A 3 -15.93 -5.91 2.08
CA THR A 3 -14.78 -6.41 1.35
C THR A 3 -14.05 -5.25 0.69
N VAL A 4 -12.81 -5.49 0.25
CA VAL A 4 -12.06 -4.46 -0.48
C VAL A 4 -12.77 -4.14 -1.79
N GLU A 5 -13.32 -5.15 -2.48
CA GLU A 5 -14.08 -4.94 -3.71
C GLU A 5 -15.28 -4.03 -3.48
N SER A 6 -16.05 -4.28 -2.42
CA SER A 6 -17.24 -3.45 -2.13
C SER A 6 -16.84 -2.04 -1.69
N LEU A 7 -15.73 -1.91 -0.98
CA LEU A 7 -15.21 -0.61 -0.59
C LEU A 7 -14.84 0.21 -1.82
N ILE A 8 -14.12 -0.38 -2.76
CA ILE A 8 -13.73 0.30 -4.00
C ILE A 8 -14.96 0.68 -4.80
N ALA A 9 -15.94 -0.22 -4.92
CA ALA A 9 -17.16 0.05 -5.67
C ALA A 9 -17.96 1.22 -5.08
N GLY A 10 -17.82 1.47 -3.78
CA GLY A 10 -18.48 2.59 -3.11
C GLY A 10 -17.73 3.91 -3.21
N LEU A 11 -16.51 3.94 -3.75
CA LEU A 11 -15.77 5.18 -3.92
C LEU A 11 -16.32 5.98 -5.09
N PRO A 12 -16.08 7.33 -5.10
CA PRO A 12 -16.38 8.12 -6.29
C PRO A 12 -15.73 7.48 -7.52
N TYR A 13 -16.45 7.51 -8.63
CA TYR A 13 -16.03 6.83 -9.84
C TYR A 13 -14.61 7.20 -10.27
N LYS A 14 -14.23 8.47 -10.14
CA LYS A 14 -12.91 8.97 -10.52
C LYS A 14 -11.77 8.44 -9.64
N HIS A 15 -12.11 7.96 -8.44
CA HIS A 15 -11.11 7.46 -7.49
C HIS A 15 -10.78 5.98 -7.70
N GLN A 16 -11.69 5.25 -8.33
CA GLN A 16 -11.58 3.80 -8.41
C GLN A 16 -10.35 3.31 -9.18
N PRO A 17 -10.00 3.87 -10.35
CA PRO A 17 -8.88 3.33 -11.11
C PRO A 17 -7.55 3.36 -10.36
N ALA A 18 -7.24 4.46 -9.66
CA ALA A 18 -5.98 4.56 -8.92
C ALA A 18 -5.93 3.54 -7.78
N VAL A 19 -7.03 3.39 -7.04
CA VAL A 19 -7.11 2.43 -5.94
C VAL A 19 -6.97 1.00 -6.47
N GLN A 20 -7.66 0.68 -7.56
CA GLN A 20 -7.56 -0.63 -8.19
C GLN A 20 -6.15 -0.92 -8.68
N GLN A 21 -5.47 0.07 -9.25
CA GLN A 21 -4.11 -0.09 -9.75
C GLN A 21 -3.14 -0.36 -8.59
N LEU A 22 -3.26 0.37 -7.50
CA LEU A 22 -2.42 0.14 -6.33
C LEU A 22 -2.65 -1.25 -5.73
N ARG A 23 -3.92 -1.64 -5.62
CA ARG A 23 -4.28 -2.98 -5.15
C ARG A 23 -3.63 -4.06 -6.01
N ALA A 24 -3.75 -3.91 -7.34
CA ALA A 24 -3.19 -4.88 -8.27
C ALA A 24 -1.67 -5.00 -8.13
N LEU A 25 -0.97 -3.88 -7.96
CA LEU A 25 0.48 -3.88 -7.76
C LEU A 25 0.89 -4.61 -6.48
N ILE A 26 0.14 -4.40 -5.40
CA ILE A 26 0.43 -5.03 -4.11
C ILE A 26 0.23 -6.55 -4.21
N ILE A 27 -0.90 -6.98 -4.76
CA ILE A 27 -1.21 -8.40 -4.88
C ILE A 27 -0.25 -9.10 -5.84
N LYS A 28 0.15 -8.41 -6.92
CA LYS A 28 1.14 -8.95 -7.85
C LYS A 28 2.49 -9.15 -7.17
N ALA A 29 2.89 -8.19 -6.32
CA ALA A 29 4.18 -8.26 -5.63
C ALA A 29 4.20 -9.36 -4.57
N ASP A 30 3.06 -9.60 -3.92
CA ASP A 30 2.93 -10.64 -2.89
C ASP A 30 1.53 -11.24 -2.91
N PRO A 31 1.32 -12.30 -3.73
CA PRO A 31 -0.02 -12.92 -3.82
C PRO A 31 -0.54 -13.49 -2.50
N GLY A 32 0.35 -13.78 -1.54
CA GLY A 32 -0.04 -14.32 -0.24
C GLY A 32 -0.25 -13.28 0.84
N ILE A 33 -0.20 -11.98 0.51
CA ILE A 33 -0.37 -10.94 1.51
C ILE A 33 -1.80 -10.94 2.06
N VAL A 34 -1.94 -10.63 3.34
CA VAL A 34 -3.26 -10.54 3.97
C VAL A 34 -3.86 -9.17 3.67
N GLU A 35 -5.02 -9.18 3.00
CA GLU A 35 -5.76 -7.99 2.65
C GLU A 35 -7.00 -7.90 3.54
N THR A 36 -7.12 -6.82 4.29
CA THR A 36 -8.27 -6.60 5.19
C THR A 36 -8.79 -5.18 5.03
N VAL A 37 -10.01 -4.96 5.51
CA VAL A 37 -10.55 -3.60 5.61
C VAL A 37 -10.47 -3.20 7.08
N LYS A 38 -9.71 -2.16 7.36
CA LYS A 38 -9.60 -1.57 8.70
C LYS A 38 -9.76 -0.07 8.58
N TRP A 39 -10.50 0.53 9.51
CA TRP A 39 -10.73 1.98 9.51
C TRP A 39 -11.28 2.48 8.17
N GLY A 40 -12.10 1.66 7.51
CA GLY A 40 -12.67 2.02 6.22
C GLY A 40 -11.68 2.03 5.05
N THR A 41 -10.50 1.43 5.19
CA THR A 41 -9.47 1.41 4.15
C THR A 41 -8.89 0.01 3.95
N PRO A 42 -8.38 -0.31 2.75
CA PRO A 42 -7.65 -1.56 2.53
C PRO A 42 -6.31 -1.52 3.25
N VAL A 43 -6.05 -2.51 4.09
CA VAL A 43 -4.79 -2.65 4.83
C VAL A 43 -4.14 -3.97 4.47
N TYR A 44 -2.85 -3.92 4.20
CA TYR A 44 -2.07 -5.07 3.76
C TYR A 44 -1.03 -5.42 4.80
N SER A 45 -1.04 -6.67 5.23
CA SER A 45 -0.19 -7.12 6.33
C SER A 45 0.43 -8.50 6.08
N ARG A 46 1.58 -8.68 6.68
CA ARG A 46 2.23 -9.99 6.79
C ARG A 46 3.04 -9.95 8.08
N GLY A 47 2.44 -10.53 9.15
CA GLY A 47 2.97 -10.45 10.49
C GLY A 47 2.77 -9.10 11.15
N ARG A 48 2.72 -8.02 10.35
CA ARG A 48 2.41 -6.67 10.81
C ARG A 48 1.86 -5.86 9.64
N ASN A 49 1.24 -4.72 9.93
CA ASN A 49 0.72 -3.85 8.89
C ASN A 49 1.87 -3.23 8.12
N LEU A 50 1.80 -3.25 6.79
CA LEU A 50 2.84 -2.75 5.90
C LEU A 50 2.37 -1.62 5.01
N LEU A 51 1.17 -1.75 4.44
CA LEU A 51 0.65 -0.80 3.47
C LEU A 51 -0.82 -0.53 3.75
N THR A 52 -1.25 0.70 3.49
CA THR A 52 -2.67 1.08 3.51
C THR A 52 -2.94 1.93 2.27
N ILE A 53 -4.04 1.65 1.58
CA ILE A 53 -4.50 2.50 0.49
C ILE A 53 -5.54 3.44 1.07
N SER A 54 -5.19 4.74 1.16
CA SER A 54 -6.04 5.74 1.83
C SER A 54 -6.52 6.78 0.84
N PRO A 55 -7.73 6.61 0.25
CA PRO A 55 -8.28 7.59 -0.69
C PRO A 55 -8.58 8.92 -0.01
N GLN A 56 -8.14 10.00 -0.63
CA GLN A 56 -8.44 11.37 -0.20
C GLN A 56 -9.29 12.04 -1.28
N ALA A 57 -9.69 13.29 -1.06
CA ALA A 57 -10.59 14.00 -1.97
C ALA A 57 -9.98 14.18 -3.38
N ASP A 58 -8.70 14.50 -3.47
CA ASP A 58 -8.04 14.83 -4.74
C ASP A 58 -6.86 13.91 -5.10
N HIS A 59 -6.56 12.94 -4.26
CA HIS A 59 -5.48 11.98 -4.49
C HIS A 59 -5.70 10.76 -3.60
N VAL A 60 -4.90 9.72 -3.79
CA VAL A 60 -4.85 8.61 -2.86
C VAL A 60 -3.46 8.57 -2.23
N ASN A 61 -3.40 8.35 -0.94
CA ASN A 61 -2.14 8.11 -0.25
C ASN A 61 -1.89 6.61 -0.13
N LEU A 62 -0.78 6.15 -0.67
CA LEU A 62 -0.27 4.83 -0.36
C LEU A 62 0.55 4.98 0.91
N GLN A 63 -0.03 4.60 2.04
CA GLN A 63 0.64 4.73 3.33
C GLN A 63 1.60 3.57 3.54
N LEU A 64 2.81 3.92 3.98
CA LEU A 64 3.88 2.96 4.24
C LEU A 64 4.11 2.97 5.74
N TRP A 65 3.75 1.87 6.41
CA TRP A 65 3.85 1.81 7.87
C TRP A 65 5.28 1.96 8.38
N GLU A 66 6.26 1.52 7.57
CA GLU A 66 7.68 1.68 7.87
C GLU A 66 8.38 2.56 6.83
N GLY A 67 7.65 3.56 6.33
CA GLY A 67 8.11 4.40 5.23
C GLY A 67 9.36 5.20 5.51
N ALA A 68 9.60 5.57 6.77
CA ALA A 68 10.81 6.31 7.13
C ALA A 68 12.08 5.54 6.76
N ALA A 69 12.06 4.22 6.90
CA ALA A 69 13.20 3.38 6.54
C ALA A 69 13.43 3.29 5.03
N LEU A 70 12.42 3.65 4.23
CA LEU A 70 12.47 3.57 2.77
C LEU A 70 12.66 4.93 2.11
N ALA A 71 12.49 6.02 2.87
CA ALA A 71 12.44 7.37 2.31
C ALA A 71 13.76 7.83 1.68
N GLU A 72 14.88 7.36 2.19
CA GLU A 72 16.18 7.71 1.63
C GLU A 72 16.37 7.13 0.25
N LYS A 73 15.94 5.90 0.05
CA LYS A 73 16.05 5.20 -1.23
C LYS A 73 15.02 5.67 -2.26
N HIS A 74 13.84 6.05 -1.79
CA HIS A 74 12.72 6.42 -2.67
C HIS A 74 12.29 7.86 -2.42
N LYS A 75 12.70 8.77 -3.30
CA LYS A 75 12.45 10.21 -3.14
C LYS A 75 11.00 10.60 -3.31
N CYS A 76 10.16 9.73 -3.87
CA CYS A 76 8.73 9.99 -3.98
C CYS A 76 7.98 9.81 -2.66
N ILE A 77 8.64 9.27 -1.64
CA ILE A 77 8.02 9.10 -0.32
C ILE A 77 7.99 10.45 0.38
N LYS A 78 6.81 10.82 0.88
CA LYS A 78 6.54 12.09 1.55
C LYS A 78 6.18 11.86 3.01
N GLY A 79 6.21 12.93 3.78
CA GLY A 79 5.82 12.92 5.19
C GLY A 79 7.00 13.11 6.11
N THR A 80 6.70 13.36 7.39
CA THR A 80 7.69 13.66 8.42
C THR A 80 7.55 12.74 9.64
N GLY A 81 6.66 11.73 9.58
CA GLY A 81 6.49 10.81 10.69
C GLY A 81 7.74 10.00 10.97
N GLU A 82 7.90 9.57 12.22
CA GLU A 82 9.04 8.73 12.58
C GLU A 82 9.06 7.40 11.84
N ASN A 83 7.90 6.82 11.60
CA ASN A 83 7.77 5.53 10.93
C ASN A 83 6.86 5.62 9.71
N MET A 84 5.63 6.10 9.90
CA MET A 84 4.63 6.18 8.84
C MET A 84 4.98 7.28 7.85
N ARG A 85 5.04 6.92 6.59
CA ARG A 85 5.20 7.85 5.47
C ARG A 85 4.20 7.50 4.39
N HIS A 86 4.18 8.24 3.28
CA HIS A 86 3.24 7.95 2.21
C HIS A 86 3.79 8.34 0.85
N VAL A 87 3.21 7.73 -0.20
CA VAL A 87 3.37 8.16 -1.58
C VAL A 87 2.05 8.75 -2.03
N LYS A 88 2.07 9.97 -2.52
CA LYS A 88 0.88 10.65 -3.03
C LYS A 88 0.63 10.22 -4.47
N VAL A 89 -0.54 9.66 -4.75
CA VAL A 89 -0.91 9.19 -6.08
C VAL A 89 -2.10 10.02 -6.58
N PRO A 90 -1.92 10.86 -7.60
CA PRO A 90 -3.04 11.65 -8.12
C PRO A 90 -4.04 10.77 -8.84
N TYR A 91 -5.31 11.18 -8.84
CA TYR A 91 -6.36 10.45 -9.56
C TYR A 91 -6.31 10.70 -11.07
N GLU A 92 -5.75 11.82 -11.47
CA GLU A 92 -5.71 12.22 -12.88
C GLU A 92 -4.26 12.49 -13.29
N GLY A 93 -4.00 12.38 -14.60
CA GLY A 93 -2.68 12.62 -15.15
C GLY A 93 -1.81 11.38 -15.18
N LYS A 94 -0.56 11.57 -15.54
CA LYS A 94 0.38 10.46 -15.64
C LYS A 94 0.92 10.09 -14.26
N VAL A 95 0.88 8.80 -13.94
CA VAL A 95 1.41 8.26 -12.69
C VAL A 95 2.50 7.25 -13.05
N ASN A 96 3.64 7.38 -12.40
CA ASN A 96 4.72 6.42 -12.59
C ASN A 96 4.50 5.18 -11.70
N TYR A 97 3.63 4.28 -12.17
CA TYR A 97 3.32 3.06 -11.43
C TYR A 97 4.51 2.10 -11.35
N GLU A 98 5.46 2.21 -12.25
CA GLU A 98 6.68 1.42 -12.18
C GLU A 98 7.50 1.81 -10.95
N ARG A 99 7.63 3.11 -10.70
CA ARG A 99 8.30 3.61 -9.49
C ARG A 99 7.56 3.19 -8.23
N ILE A 100 6.24 3.32 -8.25
CA ILE A 100 5.40 2.92 -7.11
C ILE A 100 5.55 1.42 -6.85
N GLY A 101 5.60 0.62 -7.91
CA GLY A 101 5.83 -0.82 -7.78
C GLY A 101 7.14 -1.15 -7.08
N ARG A 102 8.20 -0.39 -7.36
CA ARG A 102 9.48 -0.59 -6.68
C ARG A 102 9.39 -0.26 -5.19
N VAL A 103 8.66 0.81 -4.85
CA VAL A 103 8.42 1.16 -3.43
C VAL A 103 7.65 0.04 -2.73
N ILE A 104 6.60 -0.46 -3.38
CA ILE A 104 5.80 -1.56 -2.84
C ILE A 104 6.66 -2.80 -2.61
N ASN A 105 7.47 -3.18 -3.59
CA ASN A 105 8.34 -4.34 -3.44
C ASN A 105 9.29 -4.20 -2.25
N ASP A 106 9.90 -3.03 -2.08
CA ASP A 106 10.81 -2.81 -0.97
C ASP A 106 10.08 -2.78 0.38
N ALA A 107 8.86 -2.21 0.41
CA ALA A 107 8.04 -2.24 1.62
C ALA A 107 7.70 -3.68 2.03
N LEU A 108 7.37 -4.51 1.06
CA LEU A 108 7.00 -5.91 1.32
C LEU A 108 8.20 -6.75 1.75
N LYS A 109 9.41 -6.39 1.37
CA LYS A 109 10.61 -7.06 1.86
C LYS A 109 10.84 -6.87 3.35
N ARG A 110 10.18 -5.88 3.95
CA ARG A 110 10.24 -5.65 5.39
C ARG A 110 9.20 -6.46 6.16
N ALA A 111 8.39 -7.24 5.43
CA ALA A 111 7.40 -8.12 6.06
C ALA A 111 8.10 -9.11 6.98
N THR A 112 7.37 -9.51 8.03
CA THR A 112 7.85 -10.57 8.90
C THR A 112 7.98 -11.85 8.06
N PRO A 113 9.18 -12.43 7.94
CA PRO A 113 9.32 -13.65 7.17
C PRO A 113 8.56 -14.79 7.83
N PRO A 114 8.16 -15.81 7.06
CA PRO A 114 7.59 -16.99 7.68
C PRO A 114 8.61 -17.56 8.67
N ALA A 115 8.10 -18.13 9.76
CA ALA A 115 8.97 -18.71 10.77
C ALA A 115 9.91 -19.72 10.12
N PRO A 116 11.21 -19.66 10.37
CA PRO A 116 12.12 -20.66 9.82
C PRO A 116 11.74 -22.03 10.35
N PRO A 117 12.02 -23.11 9.56
CA PRO A 117 11.79 -24.45 10.06
C PRO A 117 12.51 -24.61 11.41
N THR A 118 11.80 -25.15 12.38
CA THR A 118 12.41 -25.40 13.69
C THR A 118 13.57 -26.36 13.53
N PRO A 119 14.77 -26.01 14.00
CA PRO A 119 15.89 -26.95 13.95
C PRO A 119 15.54 -28.22 14.70
N GLN A 120 15.81 -29.31 14.10
CA GLN A 120 15.55 -30.61 14.71
C GLN A 120 16.79 -31.09 15.48
#